data_bbb841671fa583c27d60d788e1be72e6
#
_entry.id   bbb841671fa583c27d60d788e1be72e6
#
_cell.length_a   1.000
_cell.length_b   1.000
_cell.length_c   1.000
_cell.angle_alpha   90.00
_cell.angle_beta   90.00
_cell.angle_gamma   90.00
#
_symmetry.space_group_name_H-M   'P 1'
#
loop_
_entity.id
_entity.type
_entity.pdbx_description
1 polymer ?
#
loop_
_entity_poly.entity_id
_entity_poly.type
_entity_poly.pdbx_seq_one_letter_code
_entity_poly.pdbx_strand_id
1 'polypeptide(L)'
;MEHYLEIWKLMSINIIGSGLAGLSAAITLAKQNIACNLISALPSERAQSVLAEGGINGALNTMGEDDCPADHMADTLKAGAYIADPEAVKGLTDNAPEILRWLMDLGVPFNMECGRVIQRNFGGQKKKRTAFAKSSTGKILMSVLTDETRKYEAAGLIKRYDHHEFEMPEFTGAEGSRVCRGAWVRDDYSNEMLFFEGPVIMCTGGMNGFFPGMTTGTVPNTGDASAMLFSQGVFFSNLEMIQFHPTTYGIAGKRCLVSEAARGEGGRLFVMKGGKPWFFMEEKYPELGNLMPRDVVAREMYFVMHDEALKVQADGGAGTGGTKQGKIGNDAGSYAGAGGARQGKSRKNADPYAGCRPGQVYLEMRHLPSKTWEEKLPDLREELIHYLNVDPKKAPVPVEPGIHYFMGGIDVDIDHRTNIAGLYAAGECCSQYHGANRLGGNSTMGAIYGGRVAAETAAEEAEKNPAMAGVRKTAQPQAAACRKGPASALIPADPEFIEELSNILLDAMGIVRNHAKLQGALEKIENIKNKRGLSVREKNRLCIAEAMLLCADRRKESRGAHYREDFPQTDDAYKGKITAVYDAESGQVKTGFKAV
;
A
#
# COMPACT_ATOMS: atom_id res chain seq x y z
N MET A 1 -9.32 26.33 34.91
CA MET A 1 -8.41 25.27 34.42
C MET A 1 -8.98 23.89 34.70
N GLU A 2 -9.49 23.58 35.90
CA GLU A 2 -10.18 22.31 36.21
C GLU A 2 -11.42 22.05 35.36
N HIS A 3 -12.23 23.09 35.07
CA HIS A 3 -13.43 22.98 34.26
C HIS A 3 -13.14 22.67 32.76
N TYR A 4 -11.97 23.10 32.23
CA TYR A 4 -11.49 22.74 30.90
C TYR A 4 -10.99 21.28 30.85
N LEU A 5 -10.33 20.81 31.90
CA LEU A 5 -9.86 19.40 31.98
C LEU A 5 -11.03 18.40 32.07
N GLU A 6 -12.18 18.78 32.64
CA GLU A 6 -13.37 17.92 32.64
C GLU A 6 -14.05 17.82 31.27
N ILE A 7 -14.03 18.87 30.44
CA ILE A 7 -14.61 18.87 29.09
C ILE A 7 -13.84 17.91 28.18
N TRP A 8 -12.51 17.89 28.29
CA TRP A 8 -11.65 17.03 27.49
C TRP A 8 -11.70 15.53 27.86
N LYS A 9 -12.08 15.19 29.08
CA LYS A 9 -12.29 13.80 29.54
C LYS A 9 -13.52 13.10 28.94
N LEU A 10 -14.38 13.83 28.21
CA LEU A 10 -15.66 13.32 27.73
C LEU A 10 -15.69 12.95 26.25
N MET A 11 -14.62 13.21 25.49
CA MET A 11 -14.57 12.92 24.06
C MET A 11 -13.59 11.79 23.78
N SER A 12 -14.05 10.75 23.09
CA SER A 12 -13.18 9.72 22.51
C SER A 12 -13.27 9.79 21.01
N ILE A 13 -12.13 10.00 20.36
CA ILE A 13 -12.01 9.85 18.91
C ILE A 13 -11.65 8.39 18.64
N ASN A 14 -12.30 7.77 17.67
CA ASN A 14 -12.13 6.36 17.33
C ASN A 14 -11.19 6.22 16.14
N ILE A 15 -10.06 5.54 16.30
CA ILE A 15 -9.07 5.31 15.26
C ILE A 15 -9.16 3.84 14.85
N ILE A 16 -9.48 3.59 13.58
CA ILE A 16 -9.61 2.24 13.04
C ILE A 16 -8.35 1.87 12.26
N GLY A 17 -7.53 1.00 12.85
CA GLY A 17 -6.24 0.56 12.33
C GLY A 17 -5.07 1.05 13.16
N SER A 18 -4.16 0.12 13.53
CA SER A 18 -3.01 0.35 14.41
C SER A 18 -1.66 0.30 13.67
N GLY A 19 -1.64 0.63 12.36
CA GLY A 19 -0.44 0.88 11.58
C GLY A 19 0.17 2.26 11.83
N LEU A 20 1.17 2.68 11.03
CA LEU A 20 1.85 3.98 11.20
C LEU A 20 0.89 5.17 11.27
N ALA A 21 -0.15 5.21 10.45
CA ALA A 21 -1.13 6.29 10.45
C ALA A 21 -1.91 6.33 11.76
N GLY A 22 -2.45 5.19 12.20
CA GLY A 22 -3.24 5.11 13.44
C GLY A 22 -2.42 5.37 14.70
N LEU A 23 -1.20 4.83 14.79
CA LEU A 23 -0.31 5.12 15.92
C LEU A 23 0.07 6.60 15.97
N SER A 24 0.37 7.21 14.81
CA SER A 24 0.67 8.64 14.71
C SER A 24 -0.52 9.50 15.12
N ALA A 25 -1.74 9.15 14.68
CA ALA A 25 -2.97 9.83 15.08
C ALA A 25 -3.20 9.72 16.60
N ALA A 26 -3.07 8.52 17.17
CA ALA A 26 -3.27 8.29 18.60
C ALA A 26 -2.27 9.09 19.45
N ILE A 27 -0.98 9.08 19.09
CA ILE A 27 0.05 9.86 19.78
C ILE A 27 -0.25 11.37 19.68
N THR A 28 -0.70 11.85 18.52
CA THR A 28 -1.02 13.27 18.30
C THR A 28 -2.17 13.73 19.18
N LEU A 29 -3.25 12.95 19.30
CA LEU A 29 -4.36 13.22 20.20
C LEU A 29 -3.91 13.18 21.66
N ALA A 30 -3.18 12.16 22.05
CA ALA A 30 -2.72 11.99 23.43
C ALA A 30 -1.79 13.13 23.87
N LYS A 31 -0.92 13.66 23.01
CA LYS A 31 -0.10 14.85 23.26
C LYS A 31 -0.94 16.12 23.54
N GLN A 32 -2.14 16.18 22.99
CA GLN A 32 -3.13 17.26 23.25
C GLN A 32 -4.05 16.95 24.43
N ASN A 33 -3.80 15.87 25.19
CA ASN A 33 -4.64 15.35 26.26
C ASN A 33 -6.06 14.96 25.82
N ILE A 34 -6.24 14.53 24.56
CA ILE A 34 -7.51 14.05 24.02
C ILE A 34 -7.50 12.53 24.07
N ALA A 35 -8.51 11.95 24.73
CA ALA A 35 -8.65 10.50 24.82
C ALA A 35 -9.10 9.90 23.49
N CYS A 36 -8.52 8.77 23.10
CA CYS A 36 -8.91 8.05 21.90
C CYS A 36 -8.97 6.53 22.10
N ASN A 37 -9.77 5.88 21.27
CA ASN A 37 -9.78 4.43 21.11
C ASN A 37 -8.96 4.06 19.90
N LEU A 38 -7.98 3.16 20.06
CA LEU A 38 -7.18 2.60 18.98
C LEU A 38 -7.65 1.17 18.73
N ILE A 39 -8.38 0.97 17.62
CA ILE A 39 -9.15 -0.25 17.33
C ILE A 39 -8.53 -0.94 16.11
N SER A 40 -8.27 -2.25 16.19
CA SER A 40 -7.59 -2.97 15.11
C SER A 40 -7.94 -4.46 15.12
N ALA A 41 -8.15 -5.03 13.94
CA ALA A 41 -8.36 -6.47 13.79
C ALA A 41 -7.12 -7.29 14.17
N LEU A 42 -5.91 -6.69 14.08
CA LEU A 42 -4.66 -7.34 14.47
C LEU A 42 -3.82 -6.41 15.34
N PRO A 43 -2.94 -6.95 16.19
CA PRO A 43 -1.96 -6.15 16.91
C PRO A 43 -1.07 -5.32 15.97
N SER A 44 -0.56 -4.19 16.47
CA SER A 44 0.28 -3.26 15.69
C SER A 44 1.50 -3.93 15.06
N GLU A 45 2.06 -4.94 15.71
CA GLU A 45 3.20 -5.73 15.25
C GLU A 45 2.89 -6.61 14.01
N ARG A 46 1.61 -6.75 13.66
CA ARG A 46 1.14 -7.47 12.47
C ARG A 46 0.65 -6.54 11.35
N ALA A 47 0.72 -5.22 11.57
CA ALA A 47 0.32 -4.23 10.56
C ALA A 47 1.22 -4.28 9.32
N GLN A 48 0.66 -3.92 8.15
CA GLN A 48 1.40 -3.79 6.88
C GLN A 48 2.67 -2.95 7.01
N SER A 49 2.64 -1.92 7.85
CA SER A 49 3.74 -0.99 8.06
C SER A 49 5.03 -1.67 8.55
N VAL A 50 4.93 -2.83 9.21
CA VAL A 50 6.09 -3.64 9.65
C VAL A 50 6.92 -4.14 8.48
N LEU A 51 6.29 -4.37 7.33
CA LEU A 51 6.91 -4.88 6.10
C LEU A 51 7.58 -3.78 5.25
N ALA A 52 7.60 -2.52 5.72
CA ALA A 52 8.22 -1.41 4.98
C ALA A 52 9.74 -1.41 5.19
N GLU A 53 10.48 -2.00 4.26
CA GLU A 53 11.94 -2.18 4.36
C GLU A 53 12.72 -0.93 3.94
N GLY A 54 12.19 -0.21 2.96
CA GLY A 54 12.94 0.77 2.17
C GLY A 54 13.48 1.96 2.96
N GLY A 55 12.67 2.57 3.81
CA GLY A 55 12.99 3.80 4.53
C GLY A 55 11.87 4.83 4.45
N ILE A 56 12.17 6.03 4.94
CA ILE A 56 11.26 7.15 5.05
C ILE A 56 11.89 8.42 4.47
N ASN A 57 11.17 9.14 3.60
CA ASN A 57 11.67 10.34 2.94
C ASN A 57 11.55 11.59 3.81
N GLY A 58 12.59 12.43 3.76
CA GLY A 58 12.57 13.78 4.31
C GLY A 58 13.87 14.50 3.96
N ALA A 59 13.76 15.73 3.47
CA ALA A 59 14.90 16.52 3.00
C ALA A 59 15.71 17.08 4.18
N LEU A 60 16.58 16.24 4.78
CA LEU A 60 17.49 16.66 5.85
C LEU A 60 18.78 17.32 5.36
N ASN A 61 19.09 17.18 4.08
CA ASN A 61 20.35 17.64 3.45
C ASN A 61 21.63 17.13 4.13
N THR A 62 21.58 15.94 4.71
CA THR A 62 22.74 15.36 5.43
C THR A 62 23.81 14.82 4.50
N MET A 63 23.48 14.61 3.22
CA MET A 63 24.40 14.11 2.20
C MET A 63 25.11 15.23 1.41
N GLY A 64 24.82 16.52 1.70
CA GLY A 64 25.47 17.67 1.06
C GLY A 64 25.09 17.87 -0.43
N GLU A 65 23.88 17.44 -0.80
CA GLU A 65 23.36 17.58 -2.18
C GLU A 65 22.42 18.79 -2.35
N ASP A 66 22.37 19.70 -1.35
CA ASP A 66 21.47 20.85 -1.29
C ASP A 66 19.99 20.47 -1.42
N ASP A 67 19.61 19.34 -0.81
CA ASP A 67 18.24 18.87 -0.79
C ASP A 67 17.36 19.71 0.14
N CYS A 68 16.14 20.01 -0.31
CA CYS A 68 15.18 20.82 0.44
C CYS A 68 13.74 20.31 0.25
N PRO A 69 12.78 20.73 1.10
CA PRO A 69 11.38 20.36 0.96
C PRO A 69 10.78 20.65 -0.42
N ALA A 70 11.19 21.74 -1.09
CA ALA A 70 10.73 22.07 -2.44
C ALA A 70 11.19 21.06 -3.49
N ASP A 71 12.41 20.53 -3.38
CA ASP A 71 12.89 19.46 -4.26
C ASP A 71 12.14 18.14 -3.99
N HIS A 72 11.85 17.85 -2.71
CA HIS A 72 11.04 16.70 -2.33
C HIS A 72 9.62 16.82 -2.90
N MET A 73 9.01 18.00 -2.82
CA MET A 73 7.70 18.28 -3.43
C MET A 73 7.73 18.08 -4.95
N ALA A 74 8.73 18.66 -5.63
CA ALA A 74 8.85 18.53 -7.08
C ALA A 74 9.00 17.08 -7.55
N ASP A 75 9.84 16.27 -6.87
CA ASP A 75 9.99 14.86 -7.18
C ASP A 75 8.71 14.07 -6.89
N THR A 76 7.99 14.39 -5.79
CA THR A 76 6.73 13.74 -5.43
C THR A 76 5.64 14.01 -6.46
N LEU A 77 5.45 15.27 -6.86
CA LEU A 77 4.47 15.66 -7.88
C LEU A 77 4.80 15.02 -9.23
N LYS A 78 6.10 15.03 -9.61
CA LYS A 78 6.55 14.39 -10.86
C LYS A 78 6.31 12.89 -10.84
N ALA A 79 6.66 12.20 -9.76
CA ALA A 79 6.42 10.76 -9.61
C ALA A 79 4.93 10.43 -9.66
N GLY A 80 4.07 11.25 -9.05
CA GLY A 80 2.61 11.17 -9.08
C GLY A 80 1.98 11.60 -10.39
N ALA A 81 2.81 11.90 -11.43
CA ALA A 81 2.39 12.36 -12.75
C ALA A 81 1.41 13.56 -12.68
N TYR A 82 1.65 14.45 -11.71
CA TYR A 82 0.95 15.74 -11.51
C TYR A 82 -0.56 15.65 -11.29
N ILE A 83 -1.07 14.55 -10.73
CA ILE A 83 -2.49 14.41 -10.34
C ILE A 83 -2.70 14.30 -8.82
N ALA A 84 -1.64 14.40 -8.02
CA ALA A 84 -1.76 14.62 -6.58
C ALA A 84 -2.06 16.10 -6.31
N ASP A 85 -2.76 16.37 -5.20
CA ASP A 85 -3.02 17.74 -4.75
C ASP A 85 -1.69 18.44 -4.35
N PRO A 86 -1.30 19.56 -5.00
CA PRO A 86 -0.03 20.21 -4.72
C PRO A 86 0.08 20.78 -3.31
N GLU A 87 -1.03 21.27 -2.72
CA GLU A 87 -1.03 21.82 -1.36
C GLU A 87 -0.87 20.70 -0.32
N ALA A 88 -1.53 19.57 -0.52
CA ALA A 88 -1.35 18.40 0.33
C ALA A 88 0.08 17.86 0.24
N VAL A 89 0.66 17.77 -0.96
CA VAL A 89 2.06 17.35 -1.16
C VAL A 89 3.01 18.33 -0.52
N LYS A 90 2.74 19.65 -0.62
CA LYS A 90 3.54 20.68 0.04
C LYS A 90 3.53 20.49 1.56
N GLY A 91 2.35 20.31 2.17
CA GLY A 91 2.21 20.05 3.59
C GLY A 91 3.03 18.83 4.03
N LEU A 92 2.92 17.71 3.30
CA LEU A 92 3.71 16.50 3.55
C LEU A 92 5.23 16.78 3.53
N THR A 93 5.71 17.45 2.49
CA THR A 93 7.16 17.62 2.26
C THR A 93 7.80 18.67 3.16
N ASP A 94 7.06 19.73 3.52
CA ASP A 94 7.51 20.75 4.45
C ASP A 94 7.64 20.20 5.89
N ASN A 95 6.75 19.29 6.29
CA ASN A 95 6.78 18.68 7.62
C ASN A 95 7.71 17.45 7.71
N ALA A 96 8.11 16.84 6.60
CA ALA A 96 8.92 15.63 6.59
C ALA A 96 10.24 15.74 7.38
N PRO A 97 11.03 16.85 7.33
CA PRO A 97 12.24 16.98 8.14
C PRO A 97 11.96 17.03 9.65
N GLU A 98 10.86 17.65 10.08
CA GLU A 98 10.46 17.69 11.50
C GLU A 98 10.05 16.30 11.99
N ILE A 99 9.25 15.58 11.19
CA ILE A 99 8.84 14.21 11.50
C ILE A 99 10.06 13.29 11.67
N LEU A 100 11.08 13.40 10.82
CA LEU A 100 12.30 12.62 10.96
C LEU A 100 13.04 12.95 12.26
N ARG A 101 13.14 14.22 12.65
CA ARG A 101 13.74 14.63 13.94
C ARG A 101 12.93 14.08 15.11
N TRP A 102 11.61 14.21 15.07
CA TRP A 102 10.74 13.63 16.09
C TRP A 102 10.93 12.11 16.24
N LEU A 103 11.06 11.37 15.12
CA LEU A 103 11.33 9.94 15.18
C LEU A 103 12.70 9.63 15.81
N MET A 104 13.73 10.45 15.55
CA MET A 104 15.03 10.33 16.20
C MET A 104 14.93 10.61 17.71
N ASP A 105 14.18 11.64 18.09
CA ASP A 105 13.95 11.99 19.50
C ASP A 105 13.20 10.87 20.26
N LEU A 106 12.34 10.13 19.58
CA LEU A 106 11.69 8.92 20.11
C LEU A 106 12.64 7.71 20.19
N GLY A 107 13.84 7.79 19.61
CA GLY A 107 14.84 6.74 19.67
C GLY A 107 14.90 5.84 18.43
N VAL A 108 14.35 6.23 17.29
CA VAL A 108 14.53 5.50 16.03
C VAL A 108 16.02 5.52 15.63
N PRO A 109 16.71 4.38 15.58
CA PRO A 109 18.15 4.30 15.30
C PRO A 109 18.39 4.30 13.77
N PHE A 110 18.15 5.44 13.12
CA PHE A 110 18.53 5.58 11.72
C PHE A 110 20.03 5.33 11.51
N ASN A 111 20.40 4.83 10.34
CA ASN A 111 21.80 4.66 9.99
C ASN A 111 22.50 6.03 10.00
N MET A 112 23.66 6.08 10.66
CA MET A 112 24.43 7.32 10.86
C MET A 112 25.90 7.16 10.43
N GLU A 113 26.48 8.23 9.90
CA GLU A 113 27.91 8.33 9.63
C GLU A 113 28.40 9.70 10.13
N CYS A 114 29.49 9.72 10.90
CA CYS A 114 30.02 10.95 11.49
C CYS A 114 28.98 11.82 12.22
N GLY A 115 28.03 11.21 12.93
CA GLY A 115 26.97 11.90 13.68
C GLY A 115 25.84 12.46 12.82
N ARG A 116 25.78 12.12 11.52
CA ARG A 116 24.73 12.55 10.59
C ARG A 116 23.96 11.36 10.06
N VAL A 117 22.64 11.51 9.87
CA VAL A 117 21.79 10.49 9.26
C VAL A 117 22.25 10.23 7.83
N ILE A 118 22.50 8.97 7.48
CA ILE A 118 22.75 8.56 6.10
C ILE A 118 21.41 8.50 5.36
N GLN A 119 21.36 9.13 4.21
CA GLN A 119 20.21 9.07 3.31
C GLN A 119 20.59 8.43 1.97
N ARG A 120 19.67 7.69 1.36
CA ARG A 120 19.86 7.00 0.08
C ARG A 120 18.83 7.42 -0.96
N ASN A 121 19.10 7.14 -2.24
CA ASN A 121 18.15 7.35 -3.34
C ASN A 121 17.24 6.13 -3.54
N PHE A 122 16.01 6.43 -3.96
CA PHE A 122 15.10 5.48 -4.58
C PHE A 122 14.73 5.91 -6.00
N GLY A 123 14.11 5.00 -6.75
CA GLY A 123 13.66 5.28 -8.09
C GLY A 123 12.77 6.52 -8.19
N GLY A 124 13.09 7.42 -9.11
CA GLY A 124 12.39 8.68 -9.32
C GLY A 124 12.84 9.86 -8.45
N GLN A 125 13.76 9.66 -7.49
CA GLN A 125 14.36 10.76 -6.70
C GLN A 125 15.58 11.33 -7.39
N LYS A 126 15.74 12.64 -7.34
CA LYS A 126 16.94 13.31 -7.82
C LYS A 126 18.06 13.39 -6.77
N LYS A 127 17.69 13.42 -5.48
CA LYS A 127 18.60 13.62 -4.35
C LYS A 127 18.37 12.57 -3.28
N LYS A 128 19.41 12.28 -2.52
CA LYS A 128 19.36 11.31 -1.41
C LYS A 128 18.59 11.88 -0.23
N ARG A 129 17.37 11.43 -0.02
CA ARG A 129 16.50 11.91 1.07
C ARG A 129 15.83 10.81 1.87
N THR A 130 16.07 9.55 1.55
CA THR A 130 15.46 8.43 2.26
C THR A 130 16.32 8.02 3.43
N ALA A 131 15.90 8.37 4.65
CA ALA A 131 16.48 7.86 5.90
C ALA A 131 16.05 6.40 6.11
N PHE A 132 16.92 5.56 6.66
CA PHE A 132 16.66 4.14 6.84
C PHE A 132 17.34 3.59 8.09
N ALA A 133 16.78 2.53 8.64
CA ALA A 133 17.35 1.79 9.75
C ALA A 133 17.61 0.34 9.28
N LYS A 134 18.83 0.06 8.84
CA LYS A 134 19.23 -1.19 8.17
C LYS A 134 18.28 -1.52 7.00
N SER A 135 17.80 -2.75 6.92
CA SER A 135 16.78 -3.19 5.95
C SER A 135 15.37 -3.36 6.55
N SER A 136 15.17 -2.93 7.79
CA SER A 136 13.94 -3.20 8.57
C SER A 136 13.31 -1.91 9.11
N THR A 137 13.33 -0.84 8.32
CA THR A 137 12.90 0.51 8.77
C THR A 137 11.48 0.50 9.33
N GLY A 138 10.52 -0.11 8.64
CA GLY A 138 9.13 -0.16 9.08
C GLY A 138 8.94 -0.90 10.40
N LYS A 139 9.61 -2.03 10.57
CA LYS A 139 9.59 -2.79 11.82
C LYS A 139 10.07 -1.95 13.00
N ILE A 140 11.14 -1.19 12.81
CA ILE A 140 11.71 -0.33 13.84
C ILE A 140 10.78 0.86 14.14
N LEU A 141 10.26 1.54 13.10
CA LEU A 141 9.28 2.61 13.28
C LEU A 141 8.05 2.13 14.05
N MET A 142 7.51 0.99 13.67
CA MET A 142 6.34 0.39 14.35
C MET A 142 6.64 0.05 15.80
N SER A 143 7.82 -0.51 16.12
CA SER A 143 8.22 -0.81 17.50
C SER A 143 8.29 0.46 18.35
N VAL A 144 8.99 1.49 17.87
CA VAL A 144 9.17 2.75 18.60
C VAL A 144 7.83 3.47 18.81
N LEU A 145 6.98 3.56 17.79
CA LEU A 145 5.67 4.21 17.91
C LEU A 145 4.69 3.40 18.78
N THR A 146 4.77 2.08 18.74
CA THR A 146 3.98 1.23 19.64
C THR A 146 4.40 1.44 21.10
N ASP A 147 5.71 1.52 21.38
CA ASP A 147 6.20 1.80 22.73
C ASP A 147 5.82 3.21 23.19
N GLU A 148 5.83 4.19 22.31
CA GLU A 148 5.33 5.54 22.62
C GLU A 148 3.83 5.53 22.95
N THR A 149 2.99 4.80 22.20
CA THR A 149 1.55 4.68 22.53
C THR A 149 1.32 4.03 23.89
N ARG A 150 2.13 3.04 24.28
CA ARG A 150 2.03 2.36 25.59
C ARG A 150 2.19 3.33 26.78
N LYS A 151 2.99 4.39 26.63
CA LYS A 151 3.10 5.42 27.66
C LYS A 151 1.77 6.14 27.87
N TYR A 152 1.07 6.46 26.79
CA TYR A 152 -0.23 7.12 26.84
C TYR A 152 -1.37 6.16 27.20
N GLU A 153 -1.24 4.87 26.90
CA GLU A 153 -2.15 3.83 27.41
C GLU A 153 -2.05 3.74 28.95
N ALA A 154 -0.83 3.74 29.50
CA ALA A 154 -0.60 3.76 30.93
C ALA A 154 -1.14 5.05 31.59
N ALA A 155 -1.14 6.17 30.88
CA ALA A 155 -1.73 7.43 31.32
C ALA A 155 -3.27 7.50 31.16
N GLY A 156 -3.89 6.49 30.57
CA GLY A 156 -5.35 6.42 30.34
C GLY A 156 -5.87 7.31 29.20
N LEU A 157 -4.98 7.82 28.34
CA LEU A 157 -5.34 8.66 27.18
C LEU A 157 -5.61 7.84 25.92
N ILE A 158 -4.98 6.69 25.77
CA ILE A 158 -5.23 5.75 24.65
C ILE A 158 -5.81 4.47 25.26
N LYS A 159 -6.92 4.01 24.68
CA LYS A 159 -7.47 2.68 24.97
C LYS A 159 -7.34 1.81 23.73
N ARG A 160 -6.54 0.75 23.82
CA ARG A 160 -6.30 -0.17 22.72
C ARG A 160 -7.33 -1.31 22.73
N TYR A 161 -7.79 -1.66 21.52
CA TYR A 161 -8.68 -2.76 21.23
C TYR A 161 -8.10 -3.56 20.05
N ASP A 162 -7.21 -4.50 20.38
CA ASP A 162 -6.70 -5.46 19.40
C ASP A 162 -7.72 -6.61 19.21
N HIS A 163 -7.69 -7.29 18.06
CA HIS A 163 -8.66 -8.32 17.68
C HIS A 163 -10.12 -7.81 17.65
N HIS A 164 -10.26 -6.58 17.19
CA HIS A 164 -11.53 -5.92 17.00
C HIS A 164 -11.64 -5.44 15.56
N GLU A 165 -12.54 -6.07 14.78
CA GLU A 165 -12.70 -5.80 13.36
C GLU A 165 -13.78 -4.74 13.12
N PHE A 166 -13.46 -3.72 12.32
CA PHE A 166 -14.44 -2.74 11.86
C PHE A 166 -15.47 -3.41 10.96
N GLU A 167 -16.76 -3.26 11.28
CA GLU A 167 -17.86 -3.85 10.50
C GLU A 167 -18.59 -2.79 9.66
N MET A 168 -18.98 -1.66 10.25
CA MET A 168 -19.68 -0.59 9.54
C MET A 168 -19.65 0.73 10.30
N PRO A 169 -19.76 1.88 9.58
CA PRO A 169 -19.99 3.18 10.20
C PRO A 169 -21.48 3.32 10.63
N GLU A 170 -21.73 4.20 11.58
CA GLU A 170 -23.08 4.68 11.90
C GLU A 170 -23.24 6.10 11.37
N PHE A 171 -24.06 6.28 10.33
CA PHE A 171 -24.35 7.59 9.74
C PHE A 171 -25.77 8.05 10.09
N THR A 172 -25.92 9.35 10.35
CA THR A 172 -27.22 10.00 10.58
C THR A 172 -27.36 11.22 9.65
N GLY A 173 -28.60 11.64 9.39
CA GLY A 173 -28.88 12.74 8.46
C GLY A 173 -29.29 12.27 7.07
N ALA A 174 -29.77 13.20 6.26
CA ALA A 174 -30.13 12.96 4.86
C ALA A 174 -28.87 12.90 3.97
N GLU A 175 -29.01 12.37 2.76
CA GLU A 175 -27.93 12.39 1.76
C GLU A 175 -27.43 13.83 1.53
N GLY A 176 -26.12 14.02 1.45
CA GLY A 176 -25.46 15.33 1.35
C GLY A 176 -25.27 16.09 2.67
N SER A 177 -25.90 15.63 3.78
CA SER A 177 -25.71 16.19 5.13
C SER A 177 -25.47 15.11 6.18
N ARG A 178 -24.95 13.95 5.77
CA ARG A 178 -24.66 12.83 6.68
C ARG A 178 -23.55 13.17 7.66
N VAL A 179 -23.71 12.68 8.89
CA VAL A 179 -22.73 12.81 9.97
C VAL A 179 -22.39 11.42 10.50
N CYS A 180 -21.12 11.12 10.65
CA CYS A 180 -20.63 9.92 11.29
C CYS A 180 -20.80 10.03 12.81
N ARG A 181 -21.58 9.13 13.39
CA ARG A 181 -21.85 9.08 14.83
C ARG A 181 -20.96 8.09 15.56
N GLY A 182 -20.24 7.24 14.83
CA GLY A 182 -19.38 6.22 15.39
C GLY A 182 -19.18 5.05 14.45
N ALA A 183 -18.63 3.99 15.00
CA ALA A 183 -18.34 2.75 14.31
C ALA A 183 -18.85 1.53 15.06
N TRP A 184 -19.39 0.57 14.33
CA TRP A 184 -19.66 -0.77 14.78
C TRP A 184 -18.44 -1.64 14.56
N VAL A 185 -18.05 -2.34 15.59
CA VAL A 185 -16.84 -3.15 15.63
C VAL A 185 -17.18 -4.51 16.22
N ARG A 186 -16.66 -5.56 15.64
CA ARG A 186 -16.82 -6.94 16.15
C ARG A 186 -15.59 -7.34 16.96
N ASP A 187 -15.82 -7.84 18.15
CA ASP A 187 -14.80 -8.54 18.92
C ASP A 187 -14.61 -9.95 18.35
N ASP A 188 -13.41 -10.27 17.87
CA ASP A 188 -13.10 -11.56 17.23
C ASP A 188 -13.15 -12.76 18.20
N TYR A 189 -13.06 -12.54 19.51
CA TYR A 189 -13.09 -13.61 20.51
C TYR A 189 -14.51 -13.93 20.96
N SER A 190 -15.30 -12.90 21.30
CA SER A 190 -16.68 -13.08 21.77
C SER A 190 -17.69 -13.08 20.63
N ASN A 191 -17.31 -12.61 19.45
CA ASN A 191 -18.19 -12.35 18.31
C ASN A 191 -19.30 -11.32 18.63
N GLU A 192 -19.09 -10.49 19.66
CA GLU A 192 -20.03 -9.43 20.03
C GLU A 192 -19.82 -8.19 19.19
N MET A 193 -20.93 -7.50 18.88
CA MET A 193 -20.92 -6.21 18.20
C MET A 193 -20.87 -5.08 19.22
N LEU A 194 -19.85 -4.27 19.15
CA LEU A 194 -19.59 -3.13 20.01
C LEU A 194 -19.77 -1.83 19.23
N PHE A 195 -20.46 -0.84 19.80
CA PHE A 195 -20.60 0.48 19.20
C PHE A 195 -19.67 1.48 19.88
N PHE A 196 -18.78 2.08 19.08
CA PHE A 196 -17.88 3.15 19.49
C PHE A 196 -18.42 4.48 19.01
N GLU A 197 -19.05 5.24 19.92
CA GLU A 197 -19.62 6.56 19.62
C GLU A 197 -18.52 7.61 19.48
N GLY A 198 -18.67 8.55 18.52
CA GLY A 198 -17.79 9.68 18.29
C GLY A 198 -17.18 9.72 16.89
N PRO A 199 -16.36 10.75 16.59
CA PRO A 199 -15.65 10.85 15.31
C PRO A 199 -14.77 9.63 15.02
N VAL A 200 -14.61 9.31 13.73
CA VAL A 200 -13.88 8.12 13.29
C VAL A 200 -12.77 8.52 12.33
N ILE A 201 -11.55 8.06 12.61
CA ILE A 201 -10.38 8.19 11.72
C ILE A 201 -10.06 6.80 11.15
N MET A 202 -10.24 6.63 9.84
CA MET A 202 -9.93 5.37 9.14
C MET A 202 -8.44 5.31 8.80
N CYS A 203 -7.75 4.28 9.31
CA CYS A 203 -6.32 4.00 9.09
C CYS A 203 -6.10 2.54 8.67
N THR A 204 -7.01 1.99 7.86
CA THR A 204 -7.17 0.56 7.60
C THR A 204 -6.23 -0.02 6.56
N GLY A 205 -5.34 0.80 5.98
CA GLY A 205 -4.41 0.36 4.93
C GLY A 205 -5.09 0.13 3.57
N GLY A 206 -4.36 -0.50 2.64
CA GLY A 206 -4.81 -0.73 1.27
C GLY A 206 -5.72 -1.94 1.11
N MET A 207 -6.10 -2.22 -0.14
CA MET A 207 -7.04 -3.29 -0.52
C MET A 207 -6.30 -4.58 -0.93
N ASN A 208 -5.31 -5.00 -0.15
CA ASN A 208 -4.43 -6.13 -0.49
C ASN A 208 -5.20 -7.46 -0.60
N GLY A 209 -6.25 -7.65 0.20
CA GLY A 209 -7.07 -8.87 0.20
C GLY A 209 -7.95 -9.04 -1.04
N PHE A 210 -7.97 -8.08 -1.98
CA PHE A 210 -8.53 -8.26 -3.31
C PHE A 210 -7.60 -9.01 -4.26
N PHE A 211 -6.31 -9.14 -3.91
CA PHE A 211 -5.27 -9.72 -4.77
C PHE A 211 -4.38 -10.70 -3.99
N PRO A 212 -4.97 -11.73 -3.33
CA PRO A 212 -4.18 -12.72 -2.61
C PRO A 212 -3.20 -13.42 -3.56
N GLY A 213 -1.98 -13.70 -3.08
CA GLY A 213 -0.92 -14.31 -3.88
C GLY A 213 -0.18 -13.38 -4.86
N MET A 214 -0.75 -12.22 -5.19
CA MET A 214 -0.14 -11.22 -6.09
C MET A 214 0.30 -9.93 -5.39
N THR A 215 -0.02 -9.77 -4.12
CA THR A 215 0.37 -8.60 -3.33
C THR A 215 1.56 -8.89 -2.43
N THR A 216 2.48 -7.90 -2.31
CA THR A 216 3.53 -7.89 -1.29
C THR A 216 2.99 -7.39 0.06
N GLY A 217 1.74 -6.93 0.07
CA GLY A 217 1.07 -6.48 1.26
C GLY A 217 0.53 -7.62 2.13
N THR A 218 0.11 -7.29 3.34
CA THR A 218 -0.52 -8.27 4.23
C THR A 218 -1.95 -8.55 3.76
N VAL A 219 -2.29 -9.84 3.60
CA VAL A 219 -3.65 -10.29 3.20
C VAL A 219 -4.74 -9.91 4.22
N PRO A 220 -4.46 -9.86 5.54
CA PRO A 220 -5.40 -9.31 6.51
C PRO A 220 -5.83 -7.85 6.30
N ASN A 221 -5.14 -7.07 5.46
CA ASN A 221 -5.68 -5.84 4.90
C ASN A 221 -6.70 -6.21 3.81
N THR A 222 -7.84 -6.74 4.23
CA THR A 222 -8.85 -7.35 3.34
C THR A 222 -9.43 -6.37 2.34
N GLY A 223 -9.46 -5.07 2.67
CA GLY A 223 -10.17 -4.02 1.93
C GLY A 223 -11.68 -3.96 2.26
N ASP A 224 -12.17 -4.79 3.19
CA ASP A 224 -13.60 -4.84 3.53
C ASP A 224 -14.09 -3.53 4.17
N ALA A 225 -13.25 -2.86 4.98
CA ALA A 225 -13.58 -1.55 5.54
C ALA A 225 -13.78 -0.50 4.43
N SER A 226 -12.90 -0.47 3.43
CA SER A 226 -13.04 0.41 2.25
C SER A 226 -14.29 0.07 1.44
N ALA A 227 -14.55 -1.23 1.21
CA ALA A 227 -15.72 -1.69 0.49
C ALA A 227 -17.04 -1.34 1.22
N MET A 228 -17.06 -1.47 2.55
CA MET A 228 -18.20 -1.06 3.38
C MET A 228 -18.45 0.43 3.31
N LEU A 229 -17.42 1.26 3.46
CA LEU A 229 -17.54 2.71 3.37
C LEU A 229 -18.03 3.15 1.98
N PHE A 230 -17.49 2.53 0.93
CA PHE A 230 -17.90 2.82 -0.44
C PHE A 230 -19.39 2.51 -0.66
N SER A 231 -19.87 1.36 -0.20
CA SER A 231 -21.28 0.96 -0.30
C SER A 231 -22.23 1.85 0.50
N GLN A 232 -21.69 2.62 1.46
CA GLN A 232 -22.43 3.60 2.25
C GLN A 232 -22.33 5.04 1.67
N GLY A 233 -21.81 5.21 0.44
CA GLY A 233 -21.77 6.51 -0.24
C GLY A 233 -20.62 7.43 0.21
N VAL A 234 -19.56 6.87 0.80
CA VAL A 234 -18.30 7.60 0.98
C VAL A 234 -17.62 7.73 -0.38
N PHE A 235 -17.09 8.92 -0.69
CA PHE A 235 -16.41 9.16 -1.96
C PHE A 235 -15.03 8.53 -1.97
N PHE A 236 -14.68 7.96 -3.11
CA PHE A 236 -13.37 7.41 -3.40
C PHE A 236 -12.77 8.10 -4.63
N SER A 237 -11.45 8.09 -4.74
CA SER A 237 -10.76 8.62 -5.92
C SER A 237 -9.57 7.78 -6.32
N ASN A 238 -9.21 7.87 -7.61
CA ASN A 238 -8.03 7.21 -8.21
C ASN A 238 -7.98 5.70 -7.99
N LEU A 239 -9.12 5.00 -7.93
CA LEU A 239 -9.20 3.55 -7.68
C LEU A 239 -8.48 2.72 -8.76
N GLU A 240 -8.25 3.30 -9.93
CA GLU A 240 -7.46 2.70 -11.02
C GLU A 240 -5.95 2.73 -10.77
N MET A 241 -5.47 3.50 -9.79
CA MET A 241 -4.05 3.70 -9.53
C MET A 241 -3.51 2.66 -8.56
N ILE A 242 -3.09 1.52 -9.10
CA ILE A 242 -2.49 0.39 -8.37
C ILE A 242 -1.01 0.30 -8.76
N GLN A 243 -0.11 0.48 -7.78
CA GLN A 243 1.33 0.40 -8.00
C GLN A 243 1.83 -1.04 -7.94
N PHE A 244 2.55 -1.46 -8.98
CA PHE A 244 3.32 -2.69 -8.98
C PHE A 244 4.76 -2.40 -8.55
N HIS A 245 5.28 -3.20 -7.60
CA HIS A 245 6.72 -3.21 -7.33
C HIS A 245 7.41 -4.14 -8.33
N PRO A 246 8.47 -3.68 -9.00
CA PRO A 246 9.11 -4.48 -10.05
C PRO A 246 9.81 -5.73 -9.53
N THR A 247 10.42 -5.66 -8.36
CA THR A 247 11.24 -6.74 -7.82
C THR A 247 10.54 -7.45 -6.67
N THR A 248 9.79 -8.50 -6.99
CA THR A 248 9.14 -9.40 -6.03
C THR A 248 9.38 -10.85 -6.42
N TYR A 249 9.11 -11.78 -5.50
CA TYR A 249 9.13 -13.21 -5.78
C TYR A 249 7.96 -13.91 -5.07
N GLY A 250 7.48 -14.99 -5.66
CA GLY A 250 6.40 -15.80 -5.09
C GLY A 250 6.95 -16.95 -4.24
N ILE A 251 6.33 -17.22 -3.08
CA ILE A 251 6.61 -18.39 -2.25
C ILE A 251 5.35 -18.84 -1.52
N ALA A 252 4.99 -20.11 -1.67
CA ALA A 252 3.87 -20.74 -0.95
C ALA A 252 2.56 -19.91 -0.95
N GLY A 253 2.18 -19.36 -2.11
CA GLY A 253 0.98 -18.54 -2.26
C GLY A 253 1.08 -17.11 -1.72
N LYS A 254 2.28 -16.68 -1.32
CA LYS A 254 2.59 -15.30 -0.91
C LYS A 254 3.54 -14.65 -1.90
N ARG A 255 3.50 -13.33 -1.96
CA ARG A 255 4.46 -12.54 -2.72
C ARG A 255 5.33 -11.74 -1.75
N CYS A 256 6.65 -11.92 -1.87
CA CYS A 256 7.63 -11.26 -1.03
C CYS A 256 8.34 -10.16 -1.83
N LEU A 257 8.73 -9.11 -1.13
CA LEU A 257 9.45 -7.98 -1.70
C LEU A 257 10.95 -8.28 -1.77
N VAL A 258 11.59 -8.00 -2.91
CA VAL A 258 13.03 -7.71 -2.94
C VAL A 258 13.17 -6.20 -2.82
N SER A 259 13.70 -5.75 -1.70
CA SER A 259 13.78 -4.32 -1.37
C SER A 259 14.32 -3.46 -2.52
N GLU A 260 13.71 -2.30 -2.75
CA GLU A 260 14.19 -1.34 -3.75
C GLU A 260 15.64 -0.90 -3.50
N ALA A 261 16.09 -1.00 -2.25
CA ALA A 261 17.48 -0.78 -1.88
C ALA A 261 18.46 -1.64 -2.71
N ALA A 262 18.08 -2.87 -3.09
CA ALA A 262 18.90 -3.72 -3.95
C ALA A 262 19.25 -3.05 -5.28
N ARG A 263 18.27 -2.40 -5.94
CA ARG A 263 18.49 -1.62 -7.17
C ARG A 263 19.22 -0.31 -6.88
N GLY A 264 18.88 0.34 -5.76
CA GLY A 264 19.53 1.57 -5.29
C GLY A 264 21.03 1.39 -5.00
N GLU A 265 21.45 0.21 -4.55
CA GLU A 265 22.85 -0.13 -4.29
C GLU A 265 23.57 -0.71 -5.54
N GLY A 266 22.90 -0.73 -6.70
CA GLY A 266 23.49 -1.12 -7.97
C GLY A 266 23.02 -2.45 -8.55
N GLY A 267 21.97 -3.07 -8.02
CA GLY A 267 21.35 -4.27 -8.61
C GLY A 267 20.79 -4.00 -10.01
N ARG A 268 21.02 -4.93 -10.96
CA ARG A 268 20.75 -4.76 -12.39
C ARG A 268 19.76 -5.80 -12.89
N LEU A 269 18.68 -5.35 -13.55
CA LEU A 269 17.68 -6.25 -14.14
C LEU A 269 18.13 -6.73 -15.52
N PHE A 270 17.96 -8.03 -15.77
CA PHE A 270 18.24 -8.62 -17.09
C PHE A 270 17.28 -9.77 -17.41
N VAL A 271 17.20 -10.10 -18.69
CA VAL A 271 16.58 -11.30 -19.24
C VAL A 271 17.57 -11.99 -20.19
N MET A 272 17.46 -13.30 -20.37
CA MET A 272 18.29 -14.01 -21.33
C MET A 272 17.82 -13.74 -22.77
N LYS A 273 18.73 -13.29 -23.64
CA LYS A 273 18.50 -13.03 -25.07
C LYS A 273 19.66 -13.61 -25.87
N GLY A 274 19.40 -14.57 -26.76
CA GLY A 274 20.46 -15.21 -27.53
C GLY A 274 21.52 -15.95 -26.68
N GLY A 275 21.12 -16.51 -25.54
CA GLY A 275 22.05 -17.20 -24.62
C GLY A 275 22.92 -16.26 -23.79
N LYS A 276 22.70 -14.94 -23.86
CA LYS A 276 23.44 -13.92 -23.10
C LYS A 276 22.49 -13.04 -22.24
N PRO A 277 22.97 -12.49 -21.12
CA PRO A 277 22.16 -11.54 -20.34
C PRO A 277 21.99 -10.24 -21.12
N TRP A 278 20.74 -9.79 -21.25
CA TRP A 278 20.37 -8.50 -21.82
C TRP A 278 19.86 -7.58 -20.71
N PHE A 279 20.64 -6.57 -20.38
CA PHE A 279 20.32 -5.56 -19.36
C PHE A 279 19.41 -4.49 -19.97
N PHE A 280 18.17 -4.86 -20.20
CA PHE A 280 17.19 -4.08 -20.98
C PHE A 280 16.89 -2.69 -20.44
N MET A 281 16.94 -2.50 -19.12
CA MET A 281 16.69 -1.18 -18.51
C MET A 281 17.81 -0.19 -18.82
N GLU A 282 19.06 -0.64 -18.82
CA GLU A 282 20.23 0.21 -19.10
C GLU A 282 20.31 0.60 -20.58
N GLU A 283 19.91 -0.32 -21.47
CA GLU A 283 19.87 -0.04 -22.91
C GLU A 283 18.74 0.93 -23.27
N LYS A 284 17.54 0.74 -22.69
CA LYS A 284 16.38 1.58 -22.99
C LYS A 284 16.42 2.94 -22.29
N TYR A 285 17.02 3.02 -21.12
CA TYR A 285 17.06 4.21 -20.26
C TYR A 285 18.49 4.48 -19.76
N PRO A 286 19.39 4.97 -20.61
CA PRO A 286 20.83 5.09 -20.29
C PRO A 286 21.15 5.96 -19.08
N GLU A 287 20.30 6.97 -18.77
CA GLU A 287 20.55 7.91 -17.66
C GLU A 287 20.22 7.32 -16.29
N LEU A 288 19.06 6.68 -16.14
CA LEU A 288 18.56 6.19 -14.87
C LEU A 288 18.56 4.65 -14.76
N GLY A 289 18.49 3.94 -15.88
CA GLY A 289 18.55 2.48 -15.92
C GLY A 289 17.55 1.84 -14.95
N ASN A 290 18.07 1.07 -14.02
CA ASN A 290 17.30 0.36 -13.00
C ASN A 290 16.70 1.28 -11.92
N LEU A 291 17.03 2.58 -11.91
CA LEU A 291 16.47 3.60 -11.02
C LEU A 291 15.32 4.41 -11.66
N MET A 292 14.82 3.98 -12.82
CA MET A 292 13.57 4.50 -13.34
C MET A 292 12.42 4.30 -12.33
N PRO A 293 11.37 5.16 -12.35
CA PRO A 293 10.18 4.98 -11.52
C PRO A 293 9.58 3.58 -11.61
N ARG A 294 8.92 3.12 -10.54
CA ARG A 294 8.42 1.73 -10.41
C ARG A 294 7.48 1.32 -11.52
N ASP A 295 6.59 2.21 -11.93
CA ASP A 295 5.64 1.99 -13.03
C ASP A 295 6.34 1.70 -14.35
N VAL A 296 7.41 2.45 -14.66
CA VAL A 296 8.22 2.24 -15.86
C VAL A 296 8.94 0.90 -15.78
N VAL A 297 9.64 0.61 -14.67
CA VAL A 297 10.38 -0.64 -14.53
C VAL A 297 9.44 -1.86 -14.59
N ALA A 298 8.31 -1.81 -13.88
CA ALA A 298 7.34 -2.91 -13.88
C ALA A 298 6.73 -3.15 -15.28
N ARG A 299 6.44 -2.07 -16.02
CA ARG A 299 5.92 -2.16 -17.39
C ARG A 299 6.96 -2.75 -18.36
N GLU A 300 8.21 -2.32 -18.27
CA GLU A 300 9.28 -2.89 -19.10
C GLU A 300 9.51 -4.38 -18.79
N MET A 301 9.47 -4.76 -17.51
CA MET A 301 9.53 -6.15 -17.11
C MET A 301 8.35 -6.94 -17.69
N TYR A 302 7.13 -6.40 -17.63
CA TYR A 302 5.94 -7.02 -18.22
C TYR A 302 6.16 -7.30 -19.70
N PHE A 303 6.65 -6.33 -20.48
CA PHE A 303 6.89 -6.51 -21.91
C PHE A 303 7.95 -7.57 -22.22
N VAL A 304 9.08 -7.56 -21.52
CA VAL A 304 10.12 -8.56 -21.77
C VAL A 304 9.71 -9.98 -21.31
N MET A 305 8.87 -10.10 -20.30
CA MET A 305 8.33 -11.38 -19.84
C MET A 305 7.26 -11.95 -20.78
N HIS A 306 6.58 -11.10 -21.56
CA HIS A 306 5.54 -11.49 -22.52
C HIS A 306 6.02 -11.47 -23.98
N ASP A 307 7.28 -11.16 -24.24
CA ASP A 307 7.89 -11.20 -25.57
C ASP A 307 8.13 -12.66 -25.99
N GLU A 308 7.34 -13.12 -26.97
CA GLU A 308 7.44 -14.50 -27.49
C GLU A 308 8.81 -14.80 -28.11
N ALA A 309 9.49 -13.80 -28.70
CA ALA A 309 10.83 -13.98 -29.23
C ALA A 309 11.88 -14.28 -28.14
N LEU A 310 11.65 -13.83 -26.91
CA LEU A 310 12.51 -14.12 -25.76
C LEU A 310 12.18 -15.47 -25.11
N LYS A 311 10.95 -15.99 -25.31
CA LYS A 311 10.51 -17.30 -24.79
C LYS A 311 10.95 -18.47 -25.66
N VAL A 312 10.89 -18.34 -26.99
CA VAL A 312 11.14 -19.41 -27.97
C VAL A 312 12.60 -19.88 -28.00
N GLN A 313 13.54 -19.14 -27.45
CA GLN A 313 14.96 -19.53 -27.39
C GLN A 313 15.27 -20.70 -26.43
N ALA A 314 14.25 -21.25 -25.73
CA ALA A 314 14.41 -22.43 -24.86
C ALA A 314 14.43 -23.79 -25.62
N ASP A 315 13.83 -23.86 -26.82
CA ASP A 315 13.56 -25.15 -27.51
C ASP A 315 14.59 -25.55 -28.57
N GLY A 316 15.74 -24.90 -28.61
CA GLY A 316 16.85 -25.23 -29.50
C GLY A 316 17.57 -26.56 -29.20
N GLY A 317 16.99 -27.43 -28.39
CA GLY A 317 17.57 -28.73 -28.01
C GLY A 317 16.54 -29.78 -27.63
N ALA A 318 16.08 -30.57 -28.62
CA ALA A 318 15.33 -31.84 -28.54
C ALA A 318 13.78 -31.76 -28.49
N GLY A 319 13.15 -32.07 -29.64
CA GLY A 319 12.04 -33.04 -29.76
C GLY A 319 10.63 -32.62 -29.39
N THR A 320 9.87 -32.24 -30.42
CA THR A 320 8.43 -32.53 -30.69
C THR A 320 7.50 -32.88 -29.51
N GLY A 321 6.49 -32.03 -29.27
CA GLY A 321 5.30 -32.45 -28.52
C GLY A 321 4.35 -31.30 -28.11
N GLY A 322 3.33 -31.02 -28.94
CA GLY A 322 1.99 -30.62 -28.54
C GLY A 322 1.79 -29.34 -27.74
N THR A 323 1.42 -28.26 -28.43
CA THR A 323 0.77 -27.07 -27.89
C THR A 323 -0.48 -27.42 -27.08
N LYS A 324 -0.44 -27.16 -25.77
CA LYS A 324 -1.66 -26.88 -24.99
C LYS A 324 -1.57 -25.46 -24.46
N GLN A 325 -2.52 -24.63 -24.86
CA GLN A 325 -2.79 -23.32 -24.24
C GLN A 325 -2.91 -23.52 -22.72
N GLY A 326 -1.90 -23.11 -21.99
CA GLY A 326 -1.93 -23.11 -20.52
C GLY A 326 -2.77 -21.92 -20.05
N LYS A 327 -3.87 -22.21 -19.38
CA LYS A 327 -4.55 -21.28 -18.48
C LYS A 327 -3.49 -20.67 -17.56
N ILE A 328 -3.58 -19.37 -17.28
CA ILE A 328 -2.93 -18.71 -16.16
C ILE A 328 -3.57 -19.32 -14.89
N GLY A 329 -3.13 -20.50 -14.52
CA GLY A 329 -3.51 -21.17 -13.28
C GLY A 329 -2.39 -20.94 -12.27
N ASN A 330 -2.78 -20.81 -11.02
CA ASN A 330 -1.93 -20.84 -9.83
C ASN A 330 -1.08 -22.12 -9.79
N ASP A 331 -0.13 -22.27 -10.69
CA ASP A 331 0.95 -23.22 -10.47
C ASP A 331 1.90 -22.60 -9.43
N ALA A 332 1.51 -22.78 -8.15
CA ALA A 332 2.46 -22.97 -7.07
C ALA A 332 3.29 -24.24 -7.41
N GLY A 333 3.83 -24.26 -8.61
CA GLY A 333 4.75 -25.26 -9.12
C GLY A 333 5.97 -25.21 -8.23
N SER A 334 6.02 -26.16 -7.32
CA SER A 334 7.15 -26.54 -6.51
C SER A 334 8.47 -26.08 -7.16
N TYR A 335 9.14 -25.11 -6.57
CA TYR A 335 10.58 -24.96 -6.66
C TYR A 335 11.24 -26.15 -5.94
N ALA A 336 10.81 -27.35 -6.30
CA ALA A 336 11.39 -28.60 -5.85
C ALA A 336 12.61 -28.87 -6.74
N GLY A 337 13.77 -28.61 -6.17
CA GLY A 337 14.96 -29.33 -6.52
C GLY A 337 15.59 -28.97 -7.86
N ALA A 338 16.34 -27.88 -7.96
CA ALA A 338 17.59 -27.95 -8.70
C ALA A 338 18.42 -29.05 -8.02
N GLY A 339 18.46 -30.20 -8.66
CA GLY A 339 19.00 -31.46 -8.15
C GLY A 339 20.34 -31.32 -7.48
N GLY A 340 20.54 -32.13 -6.46
CA GLY A 340 21.75 -32.24 -5.69
C GLY A 340 22.98 -32.20 -6.59
N ALA A 341 23.79 -31.19 -6.42
CA ALA A 341 25.10 -31.09 -7.03
C ALA A 341 25.95 -32.24 -6.46
N ARG A 342 26.11 -33.29 -7.25
CA ARG A 342 27.20 -34.24 -7.08
C ARG A 342 28.50 -33.43 -7.02
N GLN A 343 29.22 -33.53 -5.91
CA GLN A 343 30.60 -33.05 -5.81
C GLN A 343 31.43 -33.63 -6.97
N GLY A 344 31.62 -32.85 -8.02
CA GLY A 344 32.42 -33.18 -9.18
C GLY A 344 33.32 -32.00 -9.50
N LYS A 345 34.61 -32.20 -9.30
CA LYS A 345 35.78 -31.47 -9.80
C LYS A 345 35.55 -30.07 -10.38
N SER A 346 36.18 -29.07 -9.74
CA SER A 346 36.42 -27.70 -10.22
C SER A 346 36.40 -27.57 -11.76
N ARG A 347 35.27 -27.11 -12.33
CA ARG A 347 35.21 -26.55 -13.67
C ARG A 347 35.55 -25.07 -13.61
N LYS A 348 36.78 -24.71 -13.84
CA LYS A 348 37.20 -23.38 -14.26
C LYS A 348 36.48 -23.10 -15.60
N ASN A 349 35.48 -22.21 -15.63
CA ASN A 349 34.62 -21.75 -16.74
C ASN A 349 33.18 -22.32 -16.75
N ALA A 350 32.50 -22.37 -15.60
CA ALA A 350 31.06 -22.53 -15.63
C ALA A 350 30.43 -21.18 -16.05
N ASP A 351 29.51 -21.22 -17.03
CA ASP A 351 28.73 -20.04 -17.41
C ASP A 351 28.04 -19.44 -16.15
N PRO A 352 28.31 -18.18 -15.79
CA PRO A 352 27.77 -17.55 -14.61
C PRO A 352 26.24 -17.37 -14.65
N TYR A 353 25.61 -17.57 -15.80
CA TYR A 353 24.16 -17.50 -16.04
C TYR A 353 23.54 -18.88 -16.32
N ALA A 354 24.32 -19.96 -16.13
CA ALA A 354 23.79 -21.31 -16.26
C ALA A 354 22.61 -21.54 -15.32
N GLY A 355 21.44 -21.93 -15.87
CA GLY A 355 20.20 -22.12 -15.14
C GLY A 355 19.23 -20.91 -15.19
N CYS A 356 19.62 -19.79 -15.77
CA CYS A 356 18.68 -18.71 -16.08
C CYS A 356 17.75 -19.13 -17.22
N ARG A 357 16.43 -18.95 -17.01
CA ARG A 357 15.40 -19.37 -17.98
C ARG A 357 15.06 -18.22 -18.93
N PRO A 358 14.83 -18.50 -20.22
CA PRO A 358 14.27 -17.52 -21.15
C PRO A 358 12.91 -17.00 -20.68
N GLY A 359 12.62 -15.72 -20.94
CA GLY A 359 11.37 -15.08 -20.52
C GLY A 359 11.24 -14.75 -19.03
N GLN A 360 12.19 -15.22 -18.19
CA GLN A 360 12.26 -14.87 -16.77
C GLN A 360 13.19 -13.66 -16.57
N VAL A 361 12.74 -12.68 -15.81
CA VAL A 361 13.59 -11.54 -15.39
C VAL A 361 14.37 -11.91 -14.13
N TYR A 362 15.61 -11.49 -14.09
CA TYR A 362 16.53 -11.70 -12.97
C TYR A 362 17.12 -10.39 -12.49
N LEU A 363 17.41 -10.33 -11.19
CA LEU A 363 18.16 -9.26 -10.55
C LEU A 363 19.60 -9.73 -10.30
N GLU A 364 20.55 -9.12 -10.99
CA GLU A 364 22.00 -9.36 -10.88
C GLU A 364 22.58 -8.50 -9.76
N MET A 365 23.18 -9.14 -8.76
CA MET A 365 23.76 -8.48 -7.60
C MET A 365 25.15 -9.03 -7.20
N ARG A 366 25.70 -9.99 -7.94
CA ARG A 366 27.00 -10.63 -7.62
C ARG A 366 28.18 -9.68 -7.64
N HIS A 367 28.07 -8.60 -8.39
CA HIS A 367 29.11 -7.56 -8.50
C HIS A 367 29.13 -6.58 -7.32
N LEU A 368 28.13 -6.62 -6.45
CA LEU A 368 28.04 -5.69 -5.31
C LEU A 368 29.17 -5.99 -4.29
N PRO A 369 29.82 -4.92 -3.73
CA PRO A 369 30.89 -5.08 -2.74
C PRO A 369 30.41 -5.80 -1.48
N SER A 370 31.30 -6.54 -0.81
CA SER A 370 30.97 -7.22 0.46
C SER A 370 30.44 -6.27 1.52
N LYS A 371 31.01 -5.05 1.61
CA LYS A 371 30.54 -4.00 2.53
C LYS A 371 29.06 -3.63 2.33
N THR A 372 28.58 -3.59 1.08
CA THR A 372 27.15 -3.34 0.78
C THR A 372 26.26 -4.44 1.38
N TRP A 373 26.66 -5.69 1.30
CA TRP A 373 25.92 -6.81 1.87
C TRP A 373 25.93 -6.83 3.39
N GLU A 374 27.00 -6.39 4.01
CA GLU A 374 27.18 -6.40 5.46
C GLU A 374 26.49 -5.21 6.15
N GLU A 375 26.54 -4.03 5.53
CA GLU A 375 26.07 -2.79 6.14
C GLU A 375 24.69 -2.31 5.64
N LYS A 376 24.36 -2.57 4.37
CA LYS A 376 23.17 -1.98 3.73
C LYS A 376 22.08 -2.99 3.37
N LEU A 377 22.43 -4.25 3.10
CA LEU A 377 21.53 -5.30 2.66
C LEU A 377 21.69 -6.63 3.44
N PRO A 378 22.00 -6.63 4.76
CA PRO A 378 22.27 -7.87 5.49
C PRO A 378 21.04 -8.79 5.51
N ASP A 379 19.89 -8.27 5.87
CA ASP A 379 18.65 -9.03 6.03
C ASP A 379 18.18 -9.60 4.69
N LEU A 380 18.30 -8.80 3.60
CA LEU A 380 17.89 -9.22 2.26
C LEU A 380 18.64 -10.47 1.79
N ARG A 381 19.95 -10.55 2.05
CA ARG A 381 20.73 -11.73 1.67
C ARG A 381 20.27 -12.98 2.42
N GLU A 382 20.04 -12.86 3.73
CA GLU A 382 19.55 -13.97 4.56
C GLU A 382 18.17 -14.44 4.13
N GLU A 383 17.24 -13.51 3.83
CA GLU A 383 15.90 -13.80 3.33
C GLU A 383 15.93 -14.56 2.00
N LEU A 384 16.72 -14.10 1.03
CA LEU A 384 16.84 -14.76 -0.27
C LEU A 384 17.43 -16.18 -0.15
N ILE A 385 18.41 -16.38 0.73
CA ILE A 385 18.95 -17.72 1.00
C ILE A 385 17.89 -18.58 1.68
N HIS A 386 17.18 -18.05 2.68
CA HIS A 386 16.22 -18.82 3.47
C HIS A 386 14.98 -19.20 2.65
N TYR A 387 14.41 -18.26 1.91
CA TYR A 387 13.13 -18.45 1.22
C TYR A 387 13.26 -18.96 -0.22
N LEU A 388 14.28 -18.54 -0.96
CA LEU A 388 14.50 -18.95 -2.35
C LEU A 388 15.62 -19.98 -2.51
N ASN A 389 16.40 -20.26 -1.46
CA ASN A 389 17.63 -21.03 -1.55
C ASN A 389 18.62 -20.45 -2.59
N VAL A 390 18.65 -19.12 -2.73
CA VAL A 390 19.52 -18.38 -3.65
C VAL A 390 20.43 -17.45 -2.88
N ASP A 391 21.75 -17.68 -2.91
CA ASP A 391 22.73 -16.73 -2.41
C ASP A 391 22.98 -15.66 -3.49
N PRO A 392 22.53 -14.40 -3.31
CA PRO A 392 22.65 -13.35 -4.33
C PRO A 392 24.09 -12.93 -4.61
N LYS A 393 25.06 -13.35 -3.79
CA LYS A 393 26.50 -13.21 -4.06
C LYS A 393 27.02 -14.27 -5.06
N LYS A 394 26.23 -15.32 -5.34
CA LYS A 394 26.64 -16.46 -6.18
C LYS A 394 25.78 -16.65 -7.42
N ALA A 395 24.50 -16.29 -7.35
CA ALA A 395 23.54 -16.49 -8.43
C ALA A 395 22.60 -15.28 -8.57
N PRO A 396 22.12 -14.99 -9.79
CA PRO A 396 21.07 -13.99 -10.00
C PRO A 396 19.76 -14.40 -9.33
N VAL A 397 19.00 -13.43 -8.85
CA VAL A 397 17.72 -13.64 -8.16
C VAL A 397 16.58 -13.54 -9.17
N PRO A 398 15.72 -14.56 -9.35
CA PRO A 398 14.54 -14.45 -10.19
C PRO A 398 13.54 -13.47 -9.55
N VAL A 399 13.03 -12.54 -10.35
CA VAL A 399 12.09 -11.52 -9.89
C VAL A 399 10.98 -11.29 -10.90
N GLU A 400 9.82 -10.85 -10.41
CA GLU A 400 8.67 -10.49 -11.23
C GLU A 400 7.88 -9.35 -10.56
N PRO A 401 7.11 -8.55 -11.31
CA PRO A 401 6.28 -7.50 -10.73
C PRO A 401 5.16 -8.06 -9.84
N GLY A 402 4.87 -7.36 -8.73
CA GLY A 402 3.76 -7.70 -7.84
C GLY A 402 3.05 -6.45 -7.34
N ILE A 403 1.77 -6.57 -7.02
CA ILE A 403 0.98 -5.46 -6.44
C ILE A 403 1.61 -5.08 -5.09
N HIS A 404 1.77 -3.77 -4.88
CA HIS A 404 2.53 -3.29 -3.73
C HIS A 404 1.85 -2.15 -2.96
N TYR A 405 1.16 -1.24 -3.64
CA TYR A 405 0.55 -0.08 -3.00
C TYR A 405 -0.66 0.43 -3.78
N PHE A 406 -1.69 0.86 -3.05
CA PHE A 406 -2.88 1.50 -3.61
C PHE A 406 -2.77 3.01 -3.42
N MET A 407 -2.63 3.78 -4.54
CA MET A 407 -2.64 5.24 -4.47
C MET A 407 -4.05 5.79 -4.41
N GLY A 408 -5.02 5.05 -4.93
CA GLY A 408 -6.45 5.32 -4.80
C GLY A 408 -7.02 4.82 -3.48
N GLY A 409 -8.15 5.39 -3.07
CA GLY A 409 -8.85 5.06 -1.83
C GLY A 409 -9.90 6.10 -1.50
N ILE A 410 -10.25 6.22 -0.22
CA ILE A 410 -11.19 7.23 0.29
C ILE A 410 -10.72 8.62 -0.16
N ASP A 411 -11.60 9.37 -0.83
CA ASP A 411 -11.29 10.75 -1.24
C ASP A 411 -11.33 11.66 -0.02
N VAL A 412 -10.23 12.39 0.20
CA VAL A 412 -10.09 13.32 1.31
C VAL A 412 -9.58 14.68 0.83
N ASP A 413 -9.90 15.72 1.59
CA ASP A 413 -9.31 17.05 1.39
C ASP A 413 -7.92 17.17 2.04
N ILE A 414 -7.34 18.36 2.02
CA ILE A 414 -5.99 18.62 2.58
C ILE A 414 -5.93 18.40 4.09
N ASP A 415 -7.05 18.48 4.77
CA ASP A 415 -7.22 18.27 6.21
C ASP A 415 -7.71 16.86 6.55
N HIS A 416 -7.68 15.94 5.58
CA HIS A 416 -8.10 14.54 5.73
C HIS A 416 -9.58 14.31 6.03
N ARG A 417 -10.47 15.30 5.75
CA ARG A 417 -11.93 15.14 5.83
C ARG A 417 -12.44 14.34 4.63
N THR A 418 -13.40 13.48 4.88
CA THR A 418 -14.19 12.84 3.81
C THR A 418 -15.42 13.70 3.46
N ASN A 419 -16.25 13.21 2.52
CA ASN A 419 -17.56 13.81 2.25
C ASN A 419 -18.60 13.62 3.39
N ILE A 420 -18.26 12.87 4.43
CA ILE A 420 -19.12 12.61 5.59
C ILE A 420 -18.51 13.33 6.80
N ALA A 421 -19.24 14.28 7.37
CA ALA A 421 -18.79 15.01 8.56
C ALA A 421 -18.51 14.06 9.75
N GLY A 422 -17.41 14.25 10.46
CA GLY A 422 -16.97 13.38 11.56
C GLY A 422 -16.32 12.06 11.11
N LEU A 423 -16.10 11.87 9.80
CA LEU A 423 -15.34 10.76 9.25
C LEU A 423 -14.10 11.29 8.53
N TYR A 424 -12.93 10.80 8.95
CA TYR A 424 -11.62 11.15 8.43
C TYR A 424 -10.89 9.90 7.93
N ALA A 425 -9.87 10.06 7.06
CA ALA A 425 -9.07 8.92 6.64
C ALA A 425 -7.60 9.30 6.45
N ALA A 426 -6.68 8.42 6.83
CA ALA A 426 -5.23 8.63 6.71
C ALA A 426 -4.47 7.35 6.36
N GLY A 427 -3.32 7.52 5.71
CA GLY A 427 -2.46 6.42 5.25
C GLY A 427 -2.94 5.82 3.93
N GLU A 428 -2.67 4.54 3.70
CA GLU A 428 -2.92 3.89 2.42
C GLU A 428 -4.41 3.68 2.09
N CYS A 429 -5.33 3.81 3.06
CA CYS A 429 -6.76 3.71 2.78
C CYS A 429 -7.33 4.95 2.08
N CYS A 430 -6.60 6.08 2.03
CA CYS A 430 -7.06 7.30 1.38
C CYS A 430 -6.21 7.70 0.18
N SER A 431 -6.81 8.44 -0.76
CA SER A 431 -6.15 8.98 -1.95
C SER A 431 -5.79 10.45 -1.73
N GLN A 432 -4.50 10.76 -1.47
CA GLN A 432 -4.10 12.14 -1.21
C GLN A 432 -2.75 12.54 -1.86
N TYR A 433 -1.62 11.94 -1.45
CA TYR A 433 -0.29 12.48 -1.75
C TYR A 433 0.39 11.92 -3.00
N HIS A 434 -0.09 10.81 -3.54
CA HIS A 434 0.73 9.96 -4.41
C HIS A 434 0.35 10.03 -5.89
N GLY A 435 -0.80 10.59 -6.22
CA GLY A 435 -1.25 10.72 -7.60
C GLY A 435 -1.29 9.38 -8.34
N ALA A 436 -0.72 9.35 -9.55
CA ALA A 436 -0.73 8.16 -10.40
C ALA A 436 0.38 7.14 -10.09
N ASN A 437 1.40 7.51 -9.32
CA ASN A 437 2.50 6.61 -8.95
C ASN A 437 3.24 7.16 -7.73
N ARG A 438 3.47 6.31 -6.74
CA ARG A 438 4.06 6.69 -5.47
C ARG A 438 5.59 6.67 -5.52
N LEU A 439 6.22 7.76 -5.10
CA LEU A 439 7.66 7.83 -4.87
C LEU A 439 8.07 6.88 -3.73
N GLY A 440 9.15 6.10 -3.92
CA GLY A 440 9.69 5.21 -2.88
C GLY A 440 10.01 6.01 -1.61
N GLY A 441 9.69 5.48 -0.42
CA GLY A 441 9.88 6.14 0.87
C GLY A 441 8.79 7.13 1.29
N ASN A 442 7.88 7.56 0.39
CA ASN A 442 6.81 8.49 0.73
C ASN A 442 5.61 7.83 1.44
N SER A 443 5.41 6.51 1.32
CA SER A 443 4.25 5.87 1.98
C SER A 443 4.32 5.94 3.50
N THR A 444 5.50 5.69 4.08
CA THR A 444 5.73 5.77 5.52
C THR A 444 5.58 7.20 6.03
N MET A 445 6.13 8.18 5.29
CA MET A 445 6.00 9.59 5.61
C MET A 445 4.53 10.05 5.49
N GLY A 446 3.84 9.69 4.40
CA GLY A 446 2.44 10.03 4.17
C GLY A 446 1.50 9.42 5.21
N ALA A 447 1.79 8.21 5.69
CA ALA A 447 1.02 7.59 6.76
C ALA A 447 1.18 8.34 8.09
N ILE A 448 2.41 8.68 8.48
CA ILE A 448 2.68 9.40 9.73
C ILE A 448 2.13 10.83 9.67
N TYR A 449 2.42 11.57 8.60
CA TYR A 449 1.93 12.93 8.42
C TYR A 449 0.39 12.99 8.35
N GLY A 450 -0.21 12.16 7.49
CA GLY A 450 -1.67 12.12 7.35
C GLY A 450 -2.39 11.72 8.64
N GLY A 451 -1.81 10.79 9.43
CA GLY A 451 -2.34 10.44 10.74
C GLY A 451 -2.34 11.63 11.71
N ARG A 452 -1.28 12.46 11.71
CA ARG A 452 -1.22 13.69 12.51
C ARG A 452 -2.30 14.69 12.08
N VAL A 453 -2.38 15.00 10.78
CA VAL A 453 -3.34 15.96 10.25
C VAL A 453 -4.77 15.52 10.53
N ALA A 454 -5.12 14.27 10.25
CA ALA A 454 -6.45 13.74 10.53
C ALA A 454 -6.83 13.84 12.02
N ALA A 455 -5.86 13.59 12.90
CA ALA A 455 -6.06 13.69 14.35
C ALA A 455 -6.29 15.14 14.80
N GLU A 456 -5.47 16.08 14.32
CA GLU A 456 -5.59 17.51 14.61
C GLU A 456 -6.93 18.04 14.11
N THR A 457 -7.31 17.72 12.87
CA THR A 457 -8.60 18.12 12.29
C THR A 457 -9.78 17.55 13.07
N ALA A 458 -9.75 16.26 13.40
CA ALA A 458 -10.82 15.62 14.16
C ALA A 458 -10.96 16.24 15.56
N ALA A 459 -9.85 16.58 16.23
CA ALA A 459 -9.84 17.25 17.50
C ALA A 459 -10.46 18.65 17.44
N GLU A 460 -10.03 19.47 16.47
CA GLU A 460 -10.54 20.84 16.28
C GLU A 460 -12.04 20.86 15.96
N GLU A 461 -12.51 19.96 15.10
CA GLU A 461 -13.91 19.90 14.73
C GLU A 461 -14.79 19.40 15.88
N ALA A 462 -14.29 18.43 16.64
CA ALA A 462 -15.00 17.93 17.80
C ALA A 462 -15.12 19.01 18.90
N GLU A 463 -14.11 19.88 19.05
CA GLU A 463 -14.16 21.03 19.96
C GLU A 463 -15.19 22.09 19.52
N LYS A 464 -15.23 22.37 18.20
CA LYS A 464 -16.13 23.38 17.62
C LYS A 464 -17.59 22.94 17.55
N ASN A 465 -17.85 21.63 17.48
CA ASN A 465 -19.18 21.06 17.30
C ASN A 465 -19.48 19.92 18.30
N PRO A 466 -19.93 20.25 19.53
CA PRO A 466 -20.27 19.26 20.54
C PRO A 466 -21.32 18.22 20.11
N ALA A 467 -22.14 18.52 19.10
CA ALA A 467 -23.13 17.58 18.56
C ALA A 467 -22.47 16.42 17.76
N MET A 468 -21.26 16.61 17.27
CA MET A 468 -20.45 15.53 16.67
C MET A 468 -19.81 14.62 17.74
N ALA A 469 -19.61 15.14 18.94
CA ALA A 469 -18.87 14.50 20.02
C ALA A 469 -19.66 13.48 20.84
N GLY A 470 -20.98 13.33 20.64
CA GLY A 470 -21.79 12.37 21.42
C GLY A 470 -21.72 12.62 22.92
N VAL A 471 -21.83 13.88 23.36
CA VAL A 471 -21.63 14.30 24.74
C VAL A 471 -22.66 13.67 25.68
N ARG A 472 -22.26 12.58 26.35
CA ARG A 472 -22.90 12.20 27.64
C ARG A 472 -21.95 12.53 28.77
N LYS A 473 -22.49 13.31 29.74
CA LYS A 473 -21.78 13.69 30.98
C LYS A 473 -21.59 12.50 31.93
N THR A 474 -20.68 11.57 31.63
CA THR A 474 -20.31 10.52 32.59
C THR A 474 -18.79 10.25 32.52
N ALA A 475 -18.18 10.34 33.68
CA ALA A 475 -16.74 10.40 33.92
C ALA A 475 -15.97 9.04 33.86
N GLN A 476 -16.21 8.20 32.87
CA GLN A 476 -15.36 7.04 32.57
C GLN A 476 -15.26 6.89 31.06
N PRO A 477 -14.09 6.46 30.50
CA PRO A 477 -14.06 6.03 29.11
C PRO A 477 -15.12 4.94 28.97
N GLN A 478 -16.24 5.25 28.29
CA GLN A 478 -17.31 4.28 28.17
C GLN A 478 -16.79 3.09 27.38
N ALA A 479 -16.80 1.94 28.01
CA ALA A 479 -16.82 0.69 27.29
C ALA A 479 -17.90 0.78 26.20
N ALA A 480 -17.53 0.37 24.98
CA ALA A 480 -18.47 0.28 23.88
C ALA A 480 -19.81 -0.27 24.36
N ALA A 481 -20.91 0.41 24.01
CA ALA A 481 -22.24 -0.08 24.37
C ALA A 481 -22.48 -1.37 23.60
N CYS A 482 -22.63 -2.49 24.30
CA CYS A 482 -23.05 -3.74 23.70
C CYS A 482 -24.48 -3.56 23.16
N ARG A 483 -24.60 -3.39 21.83
CA ARG A 483 -25.87 -3.38 21.10
C ARG A 483 -25.88 -4.57 20.16
N LYS A 484 -27.04 -5.19 19.95
CA LYS A 484 -27.16 -6.24 18.95
C LYS A 484 -27.09 -5.61 17.56
N GLY A 485 -25.94 -5.77 16.90
CA GLY A 485 -25.74 -5.35 15.52
C GLY A 485 -26.46 -6.25 14.51
N PRO A 486 -26.51 -5.85 13.24
CA PRO A 486 -27.10 -6.69 12.19
C PRO A 486 -26.29 -7.96 11.97
N ALA A 487 -26.88 -9.13 12.27
CA ALA A 487 -26.24 -10.44 12.19
C ALA A 487 -25.66 -10.78 10.79
N SER A 488 -26.21 -10.18 9.72
CA SER A 488 -25.78 -10.45 8.34
C SER A 488 -24.43 -9.82 7.95
N ALA A 489 -23.94 -8.82 8.68
CA ALA A 489 -22.63 -8.18 8.40
C ALA A 489 -21.45 -9.06 8.86
N LEU A 490 -21.68 -10.04 9.69
CA LEU A 490 -20.65 -10.87 10.32
C LEU A 490 -20.14 -12.04 9.45
N ILE A 491 -20.79 -12.32 8.31
CA ILE A 491 -20.41 -13.45 7.47
C ILE A 491 -19.19 -13.08 6.63
N PRO A 492 -18.03 -13.75 6.81
CA PRO A 492 -16.87 -13.57 5.94
C PRO A 492 -17.20 -13.86 4.46
N ALA A 493 -16.45 -13.25 3.55
CA ALA A 493 -16.54 -13.61 2.14
C ALA A 493 -15.98 -15.03 1.92
N ASP A 494 -16.63 -15.77 1.01
CA ASP A 494 -16.20 -17.12 0.64
C ASP A 494 -14.79 -17.07 -0.01
N PRO A 495 -13.86 -17.95 0.38
CA PRO A 495 -12.54 -18.03 -0.26
C PRO A 495 -12.59 -18.26 -1.77
N GLU A 496 -13.54 -19.08 -2.29
CA GLU A 496 -13.71 -19.29 -3.73
C GLU A 496 -14.17 -18.01 -4.43
N PHE A 497 -15.07 -17.23 -3.80
CA PHE A 497 -15.47 -15.91 -4.29
C PHE A 497 -14.30 -14.94 -4.34
N ILE A 498 -13.47 -14.93 -3.28
CA ILE A 498 -12.27 -14.06 -3.24
C ILE A 498 -11.31 -14.40 -4.38
N GLU A 499 -11.09 -15.69 -4.64
CA GLU A 499 -10.23 -16.16 -5.73
C GLU A 499 -10.82 -15.81 -7.11
N GLU A 500 -12.14 -16.05 -7.32
CA GLU A 500 -12.85 -15.68 -8.57
C GLU A 500 -12.72 -14.18 -8.84
N LEU A 501 -13.01 -13.34 -7.84
CA LEU A 501 -12.93 -11.88 -7.96
C LEU A 501 -11.49 -11.41 -8.22
N SER A 502 -10.51 -11.98 -7.51
CA SER A 502 -9.10 -11.67 -7.70
C SER A 502 -8.64 -11.96 -9.13
N ASN A 503 -9.01 -13.11 -9.68
CA ASN A 503 -8.64 -13.50 -11.05
C ASN A 503 -9.25 -12.55 -12.10
N ILE A 504 -10.51 -12.12 -11.90
CA ILE A 504 -11.18 -11.13 -12.77
C ILE A 504 -10.43 -9.81 -12.74
N LEU A 505 -10.10 -9.33 -11.55
CA LEU A 505 -9.41 -8.04 -11.37
C LEU A 505 -7.96 -8.08 -11.88
N LEU A 506 -7.22 -9.18 -11.65
CA LEU A 506 -5.84 -9.31 -12.13
C LEU A 506 -5.73 -9.29 -13.66
N ASP A 507 -6.67 -9.90 -14.36
CA ASP A 507 -6.70 -9.89 -15.83
C ASP A 507 -6.97 -8.47 -16.37
N ALA A 508 -7.90 -7.73 -15.75
CA ALA A 508 -8.34 -6.43 -16.24
C ALA A 508 -7.53 -5.24 -15.68
N MET A 509 -7.11 -5.31 -14.40
CA MET A 509 -6.42 -4.24 -13.65
C MET A 509 -4.92 -4.49 -13.51
N GLY A 510 -4.36 -5.43 -14.26
CA GLY A 510 -2.93 -5.68 -14.33
C GLY A 510 -2.11 -4.49 -14.84
N ILE A 511 -0.83 -4.71 -15.13
CA ILE A 511 0.10 -3.65 -15.59
C ILE A 511 -0.34 -3.08 -16.94
N VAL A 512 -0.83 -3.94 -17.86
CA VAL A 512 -1.30 -3.55 -19.19
C VAL A 512 -2.79 -3.79 -19.30
N ARG A 513 -3.55 -2.73 -19.58
CA ARG A 513 -5.02 -2.68 -19.60
C ARG A 513 -5.52 -2.26 -20.97
N ASN A 514 -6.75 -2.64 -21.30
CA ASN A 514 -7.47 -2.16 -22.47
C ASN A 514 -8.99 -2.20 -22.22
N HIS A 515 -9.76 -1.51 -23.09
CA HIS A 515 -11.20 -1.44 -22.97
C HIS A 515 -11.87 -2.82 -22.98
N ALA A 516 -11.45 -3.72 -23.86
CA ALA A 516 -12.06 -5.04 -24.00
C ALA A 516 -11.93 -5.88 -22.69
N LYS A 517 -10.75 -5.87 -22.06
CA LYS A 517 -10.54 -6.57 -20.78
C LYS A 517 -11.37 -5.95 -19.65
N LEU A 518 -11.42 -4.60 -19.58
CA LEU A 518 -12.19 -3.90 -18.56
C LEU A 518 -13.69 -4.17 -18.70
N GLN A 519 -14.23 -4.12 -19.91
CA GLN A 519 -15.64 -4.44 -20.17
C GLN A 519 -15.97 -5.91 -19.89
N GLY A 520 -15.13 -6.84 -20.33
CA GLY A 520 -15.32 -8.26 -20.03
C GLY A 520 -15.27 -8.58 -18.52
N ALA A 521 -14.48 -7.82 -17.74
CA ALA A 521 -14.47 -7.93 -16.28
C ALA A 521 -15.75 -7.35 -15.66
N LEU A 522 -16.26 -6.23 -16.15
CA LEU A 522 -17.54 -5.65 -15.70
C LEU A 522 -18.71 -6.62 -15.95
N GLU A 523 -18.76 -7.26 -17.11
CA GLU A 523 -19.77 -8.29 -17.42
C GLU A 523 -19.70 -9.49 -16.45
N LYS A 524 -18.48 -9.93 -16.11
CA LYS A 524 -18.28 -11.01 -15.13
C LYS A 524 -18.76 -10.61 -13.74
N ILE A 525 -18.43 -9.37 -13.30
CA ILE A 525 -18.91 -8.84 -12.00
C ILE A 525 -20.43 -8.77 -11.97
N GLU A 526 -21.08 -8.28 -13.04
CA GLU A 526 -22.52 -8.22 -13.11
C GLU A 526 -23.17 -9.62 -13.05
N ASN A 527 -22.58 -10.60 -13.72
CA ASN A 527 -23.02 -12.00 -13.62
C ASN A 527 -22.91 -12.56 -12.20
N ILE A 528 -21.86 -12.19 -11.43
CA ILE A 528 -21.70 -12.59 -10.03
C ILE A 528 -22.76 -11.89 -9.17
N LYS A 529 -23.01 -10.58 -9.35
CA LYS A 529 -24.05 -9.83 -8.60
C LYS A 529 -25.44 -10.46 -8.73
N ASN A 530 -25.73 -11.04 -9.89
CA ASN A 530 -27.01 -11.71 -10.17
C ASN A 530 -27.11 -13.11 -9.55
N LYS A 531 -26.04 -13.65 -8.94
CA LYS A 531 -26.08 -14.92 -8.19
C LYS A 531 -26.87 -14.74 -6.87
N ARG A 532 -27.65 -15.75 -6.47
CA ARG A 532 -28.35 -15.73 -5.17
C ARG A 532 -27.37 -16.09 -4.04
N GLY A 533 -27.60 -15.55 -2.85
CA GLY A 533 -26.92 -15.99 -1.62
C GLY A 533 -25.63 -15.21 -1.28
N LEU A 534 -25.30 -14.14 -1.99
CA LEU A 534 -24.13 -13.31 -1.66
C LEU A 534 -24.29 -12.66 -0.27
N SER A 535 -23.23 -12.75 0.55
CA SER A 535 -23.12 -12.03 1.82
C SER A 535 -23.02 -10.52 1.61
N VAL A 536 -23.20 -9.74 2.66
CA VAL A 536 -23.03 -8.27 2.61
C VAL A 536 -21.61 -7.90 2.22
N ARG A 537 -20.60 -8.61 2.76
CA ARG A 537 -19.18 -8.36 2.44
C ARG A 537 -18.89 -8.62 0.97
N GLU A 538 -19.40 -9.69 0.38
CA GLU A 538 -19.24 -10.01 -1.04
C GLU A 538 -19.88 -8.96 -1.94
N LYS A 539 -21.10 -8.51 -1.61
CA LYS A 539 -21.77 -7.42 -2.33
C LYS A 539 -20.97 -6.13 -2.30
N ASN A 540 -20.46 -5.75 -1.13
CA ASN A 540 -19.63 -4.55 -0.97
C ASN A 540 -18.32 -4.65 -1.77
N ARG A 541 -17.66 -5.82 -1.76
CA ARG A 541 -16.47 -6.08 -2.58
C ARG A 541 -16.77 -5.96 -4.08
N LEU A 542 -17.90 -6.45 -4.55
CA LEU A 542 -18.32 -6.29 -5.95
C LEU A 542 -18.55 -4.83 -6.32
N CYS A 543 -19.16 -4.03 -5.43
CA CYS A 543 -19.38 -2.61 -5.67
C CYS A 543 -18.07 -1.83 -5.86
N ILE A 544 -17.08 -2.02 -4.98
CA ILE A 544 -15.80 -1.32 -5.12
C ILE A 544 -14.95 -1.87 -6.27
N ALA A 545 -15.03 -3.18 -6.57
CA ALA A 545 -14.38 -3.78 -7.73
C ALA A 545 -14.93 -3.22 -9.05
N GLU A 546 -16.25 -3.05 -9.15
CA GLU A 546 -16.89 -2.37 -10.27
C GLU A 546 -16.39 -0.92 -10.39
N ALA A 547 -16.29 -0.19 -9.27
CA ALA A 547 -15.76 1.17 -9.27
C ALA A 547 -14.30 1.23 -9.77
N MET A 548 -13.45 0.28 -9.38
CA MET A 548 -12.06 0.19 -9.87
C MET A 548 -12.03 0.04 -11.40
N LEU A 549 -12.85 -0.85 -11.95
CA LEU A 549 -12.94 -1.09 -13.40
C LEU A 549 -13.50 0.11 -14.16
N LEU A 550 -14.58 0.73 -13.64
CA LEU A 550 -15.18 1.92 -14.24
C LEU A 550 -14.23 3.12 -14.23
N CYS A 551 -13.48 3.34 -13.14
CA CYS A 551 -12.45 4.37 -13.07
C CYS A 551 -11.35 4.12 -14.10
N ALA A 552 -10.89 2.87 -14.24
CA ALA A 552 -9.86 2.49 -15.20
C ALA A 552 -10.34 2.65 -16.65
N ASP A 553 -11.59 2.33 -16.94
CA ASP A 553 -12.14 2.49 -18.29
C ASP A 553 -12.42 3.95 -18.64
N ARG A 554 -12.85 4.75 -17.66
CA ARG A 554 -13.08 6.19 -17.82
C ARG A 554 -11.80 6.95 -18.14
N ARG A 555 -10.64 6.58 -17.58
CA ARG A 555 -9.33 7.20 -17.86
C ARG A 555 -8.79 6.68 -19.19
N LYS A 556 -9.07 7.41 -20.27
CA LYS A 556 -8.63 7.07 -21.65
C LYS A 556 -7.25 7.67 -21.96
N GLU A 557 -6.29 7.38 -21.12
CA GLU A 557 -4.89 7.78 -21.24
C GLU A 557 -3.98 6.77 -20.55
N SER A 558 -2.66 6.92 -20.69
CA SER A 558 -1.66 6.23 -19.85
C SER A 558 -0.95 7.24 -18.96
N ARG A 559 -0.98 7.02 -17.62
CA ARG A 559 -0.39 7.91 -16.63
C ARG A 559 0.08 7.13 -15.41
N GLY A 560 1.39 7.18 -15.11
CA GLY A 560 1.97 6.48 -13.97
C GLY A 560 1.68 4.98 -13.99
N ALA A 561 1.10 4.46 -12.91
CA ALA A 561 0.75 3.05 -12.78
C ALA A 561 -0.44 2.60 -13.66
N HIS A 562 -1.21 3.53 -14.21
CA HIS A 562 -2.31 3.22 -15.11
C HIS A 562 -1.81 3.25 -16.56
N TYR A 563 -1.58 2.08 -17.16
CA TYR A 563 -1.18 1.95 -18.55
C TYR A 563 -2.27 1.29 -19.39
N ARG A 564 -2.71 2.00 -20.43
CA ARG A 564 -3.72 1.58 -21.42
C ARG A 564 -3.04 1.36 -22.76
N GLU A 565 -2.99 0.12 -23.26
CA GLU A 565 -2.42 -0.16 -24.58
C GLU A 565 -3.24 0.44 -25.73
N ASP A 566 -4.55 0.63 -25.54
CA ASP A 566 -5.46 1.30 -26.46
C ASP A 566 -5.38 2.85 -26.37
N PHE A 567 -4.80 3.40 -25.29
CA PHE A 567 -4.52 4.83 -25.10
C PHE A 567 -3.11 5.02 -24.49
N PRO A 568 -2.03 4.73 -25.24
CA PRO A 568 -0.68 4.64 -24.65
C PRO A 568 -0.05 5.98 -24.30
N GLN A 569 -0.67 7.10 -24.72
CA GLN A 569 -0.16 8.44 -24.43
C GLN A 569 -0.84 9.06 -23.22
N THR A 570 -0.14 9.98 -22.57
CA THR A 570 -0.71 10.85 -21.53
C THR A 570 -1.54 11.95 -22.21
N ASP A 571 -2.70 12.28 -21.63
CA ASP A 571 -3.59 13.33 -22.11
C ASP A 571 -3.89 14.32 -20.97
N ASP A 572 -3.58 15.60 -21.19
CA ASP A 572 -3.80 16.65 -20.19
C ASP A 572 -5.28 16.89 -19.85
N ALA A 573 -6.21 16.46 -20.70
CA ALA A 573 -7.64 16.45 -20.37
C ALA A 573 -7.97 15.56 -19.15
N TYR A 574 -7.12 14.59 -18.84
CA TYR A 574 -7.23 13.71 -17.67
C TYR A 574 -6.29 14.10 -16.52
N LYS A 575 -5.72 15.30 -16.53
CA LYS A 575 -4.89 15.79 -15.43
C LYS A 575 -5.75 16.11 -14.21
N GLY A 576 -6.03 15.08 -13.42
CA GLY A 576 -6.91 15.17 -12.25
C GLY A 576 -7.28 13.79 -11.70
N LYS A 577 -8.12 13.82 -10.67
CA LYS A 577 -8.63 12.62 -10.00
C LYS A 577 -9.86 12.08 -10.73
N ILE A 578 -9.93 10.77 -10.96
CA ILE A 578 -11.20 10.09 -11.22
C ILE A 578 -11.85 9.82 -9.87
N THR A 579 -13.07 10.29 -9.67
CA THR A 579 -13.85 10.06 -8.45
C THR A 579 -14.88 8.97 -8.66
N ALA A 580 -15.24 8.25 -7.60
CA ALA A 580 -16.28 7.24 -7.60
C ALA A 580 -17.13 7.33 -6.34
N VAL A 581 -18.40 7.03 -6.46
CA VAL A 581 -19.35 6.89 -5.34
C VAL A 581 -20.39 5.85 -5.68
N TYR A 582 -20.81 5.09 -4.68
CA TYR A 582 -21.97 4.22 -4.79
C TYR A 582 -23.23 5.00 -4.39
N ASP A 583 -24.17 5.07 -5.32
CA ASP A 583 -25.48 5.66 -5.09
C ASP A 583 -26.46 4.58 -4.64
N ALA A 584 -26.82 4.61 -3.38
CA ALA A 584 -27.69 3.60 -2.76
C ALA A 584 -29.14 3.65 -3.29
N GLU A 585 -29.60 4.81 -3.79
CA GLU A 585 -30.97 4.95 -4.33
C GLU A 585 -31.10 4.26 -5.70
N SER A 586 -30.12 4.46 -6.58
CA SER A 586 -30.11 3.80 -7.89
C SER A 586 -29.45 2.43 -7.88
N GLY A 587 -28.71 2.07 -6.84
CA GLY A 587 -27.92 0.84 -6.76
C GLY A 587 -26.72 0.83 -7.73
N GLN A 588 -26.26 1.99 -8.18
CA GLN A 588 -25.22 2.11 -9.23
C GLN A 588 -23.97 2.80 -8.74
N VAL A 589 -22.84 2.43 -9.31
CA VAL A 589 -21.59 3.16 -9.17
C VAL A 589 -21.56 4.34 -10.13
N LYS A 590 -21.39 5.54 -9.59
CA LYS A 590 -21.21 6.78 -10.36
C LYS A 590 -19.74 7.18 -10.36
N THR A 591 -19.19 7.52 -11.51
CA THR A 591 -17.82 8.04 -11.65
C THR A 591 -17.82 9.47 -12.14
N GLY A 592 -16.90 10.28 -11.59
CA GLY A 592 -16.70 11.68 -11.96
C GLY A 592 -15.24 11.97 -12.31
N PHE A 593 -14.96 13.24 -12.64
CA PHE A 593 -13.61 13.76 -12.83
C PHE A 593 -13.48 15.09 -12.11
N LYS A 594 -12.37 15.26 -11.37
CA LYS A 594 -12.01 16.51 -10.68
C LYS A 594 -10.61 16.90 -11.14
N ALA A 595 -10.49 18.00 -11.86
CA ALA A 595 -9.19 18.57 -12.24
C ALA A 595 -8.37 18.97 -10.99
N VAL A 596 -7.05 18.87 -11.09
CA VAL A 596 -6.08 19.31 -10.06
C VAL A 596 -5.44 20.61 -10.48
#